data_bd74f02ae67d0ec1f3b589140980f38a
#
_entry.id   bd74f02ae67d0ec1f3b589140980f38a
#
_cell.length_a   1.000
_cell.length_b   1.000
_cell.length_c   1.000
_cell.angle_alpha   90.00
_cell.angle_beta   90.00
_cell.angle_gamma   90.00
#
_symmetry.space_group_name_H-M   'P 1'
#
loop_
_entity.id
_entity.type
_entity.pdbx_description
1 polymer ?
#
loop_
_entity_poly.entity_id
_entity_poly.type
_entity_poly.pdbx_seq_one_letter_code
_entity_poly.pdbx_strand_id
1 'polypeptide(L)'
;MKSIVKIYLFLFLFSCKNGFDNTYDGSQVIEVKNQIDSNIVKIINPYKINLDKEMNKIISYTTSDLEKGKPEGKLGNFICDLSLIKAEGKADICVFNNGGLRDIISKGNITISDIFQVMPFENELVIIELDKKEYYTLLKYITDRGGEPFSGTEIIKENDTILSDFNNYKKIRVLTSDYLANGGDNMDFFIGKNQNKLGIKLRDAIIEYCEQKDTLKINLDNRLVFKNE
;
A
#
# COMPACT_ATOMS: atom_id res chain seq x y z
N MET A 1 27.71 -62.62 -9.82
CA MET A 1 27.58 -61.11 -9.63
C MET A 1 26.31 -60.47 -10.13
N LYS A 2 25.59 -61.03 -11.10
CA LYS A 2 24.35 -60.38 -11.64
C LYS A 2 23.09 -60.53 -10.77
N SER A 3 23.04 -61.48 -9.83
CA SER A 3 21.85 -61.70 -8.97
C SER A 3 21.82 -60.83 -7.72
N ILE A 4 22.97 -60.40 -7.19
CA ILE A 4 23.04 -59.56 -5.98
C ILE A 4 22.60 -58.11 -6.27
N VAL A 5 22.89 -57.61 -7.47
CA VAL A 5 22.49 -56.25 -7.90
C VAL A 5 20.96 -56.11 -8.02
N LYS A 6 20.27 -57.19 -8.39
CA LYS A 6 18.78 -57.18 -8.48
C LYS A 6 18.09 -57.14 -7.12
N ILE A 7 18.69 -57.69 -6.07
CA ILE A 7 18.16 -57.68 -4.71
C ILE A 7 18.31 -56.29 -4.09
N TYR A 8 19.40 -55.57 -4.34
CA TYR A 8 19.59 -54.22 -3.86
C TYR A 8 18.63 -53.19 -4.51
N LEU A 9 18.27 -53.41 -5.76
CA LEU A 9 17.32 -52.51 -6.45
C LEU A 9 15.87 -52.68 -5.95
N PHE A 10 15.52 -53.83 -5.38
CA PHE A 10 14.18 -54.09 -4.84
C PHE A 10 13.99 -53.54 -3.40
N LEU A 11 15.10 -53.34 -2.66
CA LEU A 11 15.04 -52.82 -1.30
C LEU A 11 14.84 -51.27 -1.24
N PHE A 12 15.05 -50.58 -2.36
CA PHE A 12 14.84 -49.11 -2.41
C PHE A 12 13.40 -48.68 -2.67
N LEU A 13 12.50 -49.62 -2.96
CA LEU A 13 11.10 -49.30 -3.28
C LEU A 13 10.15 -49.33 -2.07
N PHE A 14 10.66 -49.64 -0.86
CA PHE A 14 9.85 -49.68 0.36
C PHE A 14 10.08 -48.51 1.33
N SER A 15 10.74 -47.45 0.88
CA SER A 15 10.93 -46.26 1.69
C SER A 15 9.89 -45.21 1.33
N CYS A 16 9.13 -44.80 2.34
CA CYS A 16 8.20 -43.66 2.42
C CYS A 16 6.75 -43.94 2.03
N LYS A 17 6.00 -44.57 2.95
CA LYS A 17 4.65 -44.20 3.28
C LYS A 17 4.54 -43.94 4.79
N ASN A 18 5.18 -42.89 5.27
CA ASN A 18 4.67 -42.22 6.45
C ASN A 18 3.80 -41.06 5.95
N GLY A 19 2.54 -41.34 5.72
CA GLY A 19 1.54 -40.30 5.65
C GLY A 19 1.57 -39.57 6.99
N PHE A 20 1.91 -38.31 7.00
CA PHE A 20 1.53 -37.43 8.09
C PHE A 20 0.01 -37.36 8.05
N ASP A 21 -0.66 -38.20 8.85
CA ASP A 21 -2.02 -37.92 9.23
C ASP A 21 -1.98 -36.66 10.08
N ASN A 22 -2.22 -35.52 9.44
CA ASN A 22 -2.66 -34.35 10.16
C ASN A 22 -4.03 -34.68 10.76
N THR A 23 -4.03 -35.33 11.89
CA THR A 23 -5.19 -35.32 12.79
C THR A 23 -5.26 -33.88 13.29
N TYR A 24 -5.96 -33.03 12.55
CA TYR A 24 -6.55 -31.83 13.11
C TYR A 24 -7.50 -32.31 14.18
N ASP A 25 -7.02 -32.37 15.40
CA ASP A 25 -7.84 -32.52 16.58
C ASP A 25 -8.79 -31.32 16.58
N GLY A 26 -10.08 -31.62 16.44
CA GLY A 26 -11.08 -30.67 16.01
C GLY A 26 -10.98 -29.33 16.74
N SER A 27 -10.78 -28.26 15.99
CA SER A 27 -11.04 -26.93 16.50
C SER A 27 -12.52 -26.90 16.93
N GLN A 28 -12.78 -26.97 18.24
CA GLN A 28 -14.10 -26.72 18.76
C GLN A 28 -14.42 -25.26 18.49
N VAL A 29 -15.36 -25.02 17.60
CA VAL A 29 -15.99 -23.70 17.47
C VAL A 29 -16.68 -23.44 18.80
N ILE A 30 -16.07 -22.65 19.66
CA ILE A 30 -16.71 -22.16 20.87
C ILE A 30 -17.76 -21.16 20.42
N GLU A 31 -19.04 -21.55 20.47
CA GLU A 31 -20.15 -20.63 20.26
C GLU A 31 -20.12 -19.61 21.39
N VAL A 32 -19.62 -18.42 21.11
CA VAL A 32 -19.67 -17.30 22.07
C VAL A 32 -21.14 -16.89 22.16
N LYS A 33 -21.86 -17.40 23.15
CA LYS A 33 -23.19 -16.88 23.50
C LYS A 33 -23.00 -15.47 24.03
N ASN A 34 -23.20 -14.49 23.15
CA ASN A 34 -23.13 -13.07 23.47
C ASN A 34 -24.24 -12.70 24.49
N GLN A 35 -23.97 -12.91 25.75
CA GLN A 35 -24.67 -12.17 26.78
C GLN A 35 -23.98 -10.81 26.89
N ILE A 36 -24.64 -9.81 26.29
CA ILE A 36 -24.16 -8.43 26.35
C ILE A 36 -24.27 -7.98 27.80
N ASP A 37 -23.12 -7.73 28.45
CA ASP A 37 -23.11 -7.13 29.79
C ASP A 37 -23.61 -5.69 29.71
N SER A 38 -24.80 -5.45 30.26
CA SER A 38 -25.46 -4.15 30.23
C SER A 38 -24.66 -3.05 30.93
N ASN A 39 -23.80 -3.38 31.89
CA ASN A 39 -22.99 -2.41 32.60
C ASN A 39 -21.84 -1.96 31.69
N ILE A 40 -21.19 -2.89 30.98
CA ILE A 40 -20.15 -2.56 29.99
C ILE A 40 -20.74 -1.72 28.88
N VAL A 41 -21.92 -2.07 28.36
CA VAL A 41 -22.61 -1.29 27.32
C VAL A 41 -22.87 0.15 27.78
N LYS A 42 -23.34 0.35 29.03
CA LYS A 42 -23.57 1.70 29.59
C LYS A 42 -22.29 2.55 29.65
N ILE A 43 -21.15 1.91 29.91
CA ILE A 43 -19.85 2.60 29.94
C ILE A 43 -19.38 2.95 28.54
N ILE A 44 -19.54 2.05 27.57
CA ILE A 44 -19.01 2.20 26.20
C ILE A 44 -19.89 3.11 25.34
N ASN A 45 -21.23 3.03 25.48
CA ASN A 45 -22.18 3.73 24.60
C ASN A 45 -21.93 5.23 24.44
N PRO A 46 -21.67 6.03 25.47
CA PRO A 46 -21.43 7.47 25.30
C PRO A 46 -20.22 7.76 24.40
N TYR A 47 -19.15 6.98 24.53
CA TYR A 47 -17.96 7.11 23.69
C TYR A 47 -18.23 6.67 22.26
N LYS A 48 -18.95 5.55 22.10
CA LYS A 48 -19.32 5.00 20.78
C LYS A 48 -20.18 6.00 20.01
N ILE A 49 -21.21 6.58 20.62
CA ILE A 49 -22.11 7.55 19.97
C ILE A 49 -21.31 8.77 19.48
N ASN A 50 -20.41 9.31 20.27
CA ASN A 50 -19.60 10.45 19.90
C ASN A 50 -18.63 10.08 18.76
N LEU A 51 -17.96 8.92 18.87
CA LEU A 51 -17.06 8.43 17.83
C LEU A 51 -17.80 8.18 16.52
N ASP A 52 -18.94 7.48 16.55
CA ASP A 52 -19.77 7.20 15.38
C ASP A 52 -20.22 8.51 14.69
N LYS A 53 -20.54 9.54 15.45
CA LYS A 53 -20.90 10.84 14.91
C LYS A 53 -19.76 11.50 14.12
N GLU A 54 -18.56 11.49 14.69
CA GLU A 54 -17.38 12.05 14.00
C GLU A 54 -16.95 11.19 12.80
N MET A 55 -16.92 9.88 12.97
CA MET A 55 -16.48 8.96 11.92
C MET A 55 -17.42 8.91 10.71
N ASN A 56 -18.73 9.10 10.93
CA ASN A 56 -19.74 9.14 9.84
C ASN A 56 -19.93 10.53 9.21
N LYS A 57 -19.12 11.52 9.61
CA LYS A 57 -19.12 12.84 8.96
C LYS A 57 -18.76 12.70 7.49
N ILE A 58 -19.65 13.14 6.61
CA ILE A 58 -19.39 13.22 5.17
C ILE A 58 -18.44 14.40 4.93
N ILE A 59 -17.31 14.12 4.26
CA ILE A 59 -16.25 15.10 3.99
C ILE A 59 -16.05 15.38 2.50
N SER A 60 -16.58 14.54 1.61
CA SER A 60 -16.53 14.73 0.16
C SER A 60 -17.46 13.74 -0.54
N TYR A 61 -17.43 13.72 -1.88
CA TYR A 61 -18.12 12.79 -2.74
C TYR A 61 -17.18 12.30 -3.85
N THR A 62 -17.29 11.04 -4.29
CA THR A 62 -16.59 10.55 -5.48
C THR A 62 -17.54 10.02 -6.54
N THR A 63 -17.24 10.33 -7.80
CA THR A 63 -18.07 9.93 -8.96
C THR A 63 -17.84 8.50 -9.42
N SER A 64 -16.80 7.84 -8.93
CA SER A 64 -16.44 6.45 -9.24
C SER A 64 -15.72 5.80 -8.07
N ASP A 65 -15.70 4.48 -8.04
CA ASP A 65 -14.87 3.76 -7.09
C ASP A 65 -13.39 4.14 -7.26
N LEU A 66 -12.71 4.38 -6.12
CA LEU A 66 -11.27 4.57 -6.07
C LEU A 66 -10.65 3.29 -5.51
N GLU A 67 -10.04 2.52 -6.40
CA GLU A 67 -9.46 1.21 -6.10
C GLU A 67 -7.96 1.23 -6.32
N LYS A 68 -7.28 0.29 -5.65
CA LYS A 68 -5.90 -0.06 -5.98
C LYS A 68 -5.85 -0.71 -7.36
N GLY A 69 -4.76 -0.54 -8.08
CA GLY A 69 -4.59 -1.15 -9.39
C GLY A 69 -3.15 -1.27 -9.81
N LYS A 70 -2.92 -2.05 -10.86
CA LYS A 70 -1.66 -2.17 -11.57
C LYS A 70 -1.93 -2.10 -13.07
N PRO A 71 -1.12 -1.40 -13.82
CA PRO A 71 0.10 -0.66 -13.43
C PRO A 71 -0.18 0.57 -12.58
N GLU A 72 -1.38 1.10 -12.56
CA GLU A 72 -1.86 2.20 -11.74
C GLU A 72 -3.29 1.94 -11.24
N GLY A 73 -3.69 2.63 -10.17
CA GLY A 73 -5.05 2.59 -9.64
C GLY A 73 -5.50 3.98 -9.21
N LYS A 74 -6.80 4.28 -9.36
CA LYS A 74 -7.36 5.60 -9.01
C LYS A 74 -7.05 6.01 -7.57
N LEU A 75 -7.09 5.06 -6.63
CA LEU A 75 -6.79 5.34 -5.22
C LEU A 75 -5.32 5.72 -5.03
N GLY A 76 -4.40 4.99 -5.66
CA GLY A 76 -2.97 5.29 -5.62
C GLY A 76 -2.66 6.65 -6.25
N ASN A 77 -3.23 6.94 -7.43
CA ASN A 77 -3.08 8.21 -8.10
C ASN A 77 -3.58 9.36 -7.21
N PHE A 78 -4.80 9.23 -6.67
CA PHE A 78 -5.39 10.23 -5.77
C PHE A 78 -4.49 10.55 -4.59
N ILE A 79 -4.01 9.53 -3.88
CA ILE A 79 -3.23 9.72 -2.66
C ILE A 79 -1.85 10.32 -2.96
N CYS A 80 -1.18 9.89 -4.05
CA CYS A 80 0.10 10.45 -4.45
C CYS A 80 -0.02 11.90 -4.94
N ASP A 81 -1.06 12.20 -5.75
CA ASP A 81 -1.28 13.54 -6.29
C ASP A 81 -1.55 14.55 -5.17
N LEU A 82 -2.47 14.24 -4.23
CA LEU A 82 -2.74 15.13 -3.11
C LEU A 82 -1.52 15.31 -2.20
N SER A 83 -0.71 14.26 -2.03
CA SER A 83 0.50 14.33 -1.20
C SER A 83 1.54 15.27 -1.80
N LEU A 84 1.72 15.26 -3.13
CA LEU A 84 2.57 16.24 -3.81
C LEU A 84 2.03 17.68 -3.69
N ILE A 85 0.71 17.86 -3.76
CA ILE A 85 0.11 19.18 -3.49
C ILE A 85 0.45 19.66 -2.08
N LYS A 86 0.35 18.78 -1.07
CA LYS A 86 0.70 19.07 0.32
C LYS A 86 2.20 19.33 0.54
N ALA A 87 3.06 18.80 -0.33
CA ALA A 87 4.50 19.07 -0.29
C ALA A 87 4.88 20.47 -0.80
N GLU A 88 3.96 21.23 -1.42
CA GLU A 88 4.14 22.63 -1.82
C GLU A 88 5.43 22.87 -2.64
N GLY A 89 5.72 21.98 -3.59
CA GLY A 89 6.92 22.05 -4.44
C GLY A 89 8.24 21.66 -3.75
N LYS A 90 8.18 21.15 -2.52
CA LYS A 90 9.36 20.65 -1.80
C LYS A 90 9.83 19.27 -2.31
N ALA A 91 8.96 18.53 -3.00
CA ALA A 91 9.25 17.22 -3.59
C ALA A 91 9.01 17.25 -5.12
N ASP A 92 9.75 16.42 -5.84
CA ASP A 92 9.66 16.29 -7.29
C ASP A 92 8.68 15.15 -7.67
N ILE A 93 8.72 14.05 -6.89
CA ILE A 93 7.86 12.89 -7.07
C ILE A 93 7.32 12.41 -5.73
N CYS A 94 6.22 11.67 -5.77
CA CYS A 94 5.68 10.94 -4.62
C CYS A 94 5.67 9.44 -4.93
N VAL A 95 5.92 8.61 -3.92
CA VAL A 95 5.76 7.17 -4.02
C VAL A 95 5.22 6.59 -2.71
N PHE A 96 4.25 5.70 -2.83
CA PHE A 96 3.77 4.85 -1.75
C PHE A 96 3.77 3.38 -2.19
N ASN A 97 3.22 2.50 -1.37
CA ASN A 97 3.05 1.09 -1.68
C ASN A 97 1.57 0.70 -1.67
N ASN A 98 1.18 -0.20 -2.55
CA ASN A 98 -0.19 -0.74 -2.61
C ASN A 98 -0.59 -1.44 -1.29
N GLY A 99 0.39 -2.01 -0.56
CA GLY A 99 0.17 -2.65 0.74
C GLY A 99 -0.29 -1.68 1.83
N GLY A 100 0.10 -0.41 1.74
CA GLY A 100 -0.31 0.66 2.64
C GLY A 100 -1.77 1.09 2.49
N LEU A 101 -2.37 0.86 1.32
CA LEU A 101 -3.77 1.14 1.04
C LEU A 101 -4.61 -0.07 1.42
N ARG A 102 -5.40 0.01 2.48
CA ARG A 102 -6.02 -1.19 3.10
C ARG A 102 -7.41 -1.49 2.61
N ASP A 103 -8.13 -0.50 2.06
CA ASP A 103 -9.48 -0.64 1.56
C ASP A 103 -9.65 0.17 0.27
N ILE A 104 -10.86 0.25 -0.25
CA ILE A 104 -11.29 1.08 -1.38
C ILE A 104 -12.13 2.26 -0.87
N ILE A 105 -12.27 3.32 -1.68
CA ILE A 105 -13.30 4.34 -1.48
C ILE A 105 -14.38 4.12 -2.53
N SER A 106 -15.55 3.64 -2.09
CA SER A 106 -16.67 3.38 -2.98
C SER A 106 -17.28 4.66 -3.54
N LYS A 107 -17.81 4.60 -4.76
CA LYS A 107 -18.58 5.68 -5.37
C LYS A 107 -19.69 6.17 -4.42
N GLY A 108 -19.77 7.47 -4.23
CA GLY A 108 -20.77 8.09 -3.35
C GLY A 108 -20.13 9.04 -2.34
N ASN A 109 -20.79 9.20 -1.21
CA ASN A 109 -20.28 10.01 -0.11
C ASN A 109 -19.02 9.40 0.48
N ILE A 110 -18.06 10.24 0.81
CA ILE A 110 -16.83 9.88 1.50
C ILE A 110 -16.95 10.36 2.94
N THR A 111 -16.76 9.44 3.88
CA THR A 111 -16.77 9.74 5.32
C THR A 111 -15.35 9.71 5.90
N ILE A 112 -15.17 10.24 7.09
CA ILE A 112 -13.93 10.11 7.84
C ILE A 112 -13.61 8.63 8.07
N SER A 113 -14.63 7.79 8.34
CA SER A 113 -14.49 6.35 8.52
C SER A 113 -13.87 5.66 7.29
N ASP A 114 -14.28 6.03 6.08
CA ASP A 114 -13.72 5.46 4.85
C ASP A 114 -12.21 5.75 4.74
N ILE A 115 -11.79 6.96 5.11
CA ILE A 115 -10.37 7.31 5.09
C ILE A 115 -9.58 6.54 6.16
N PHE A 116 -10.15 6.32 7.35
CA PHE A 116 -9.53 5.47 8.37
C PHE A 116 -9.42 4.01 7.94
N GLN A 117 -10.39 3.48 7.18
CA GLN A 117 -10.32 2.13 6.61
C GLN A 117 -9.25 2.01 5.53
N VAL A 118 -9.16 3.00 4.64
CA VAL A 118 -8.13 3.04 3.58
C VAL A 118 -6.73 3.22 4.16
N MET A 119 -6.57 4.14 5.14
CA MET A 119 -5.28 4.50 5.73
C MET A 119 -5.33 4.43 7.27
N PRO A 120 -5.30 3.23 7.86
CA PRO A 120 -5.39 3.07 9.31
C PRO A 120 -4.10 3.42 10.06
N PHE A 121 -3.04 3.80 9.36
CA PHE A 121 -1.71 4.05 9.91
C PHE A 121 -1.50 5.52 10.26
N GLU A 122 -0.63 5.77 11.25
CA GLU A 122 -0.21 7.11 11.68
C GLU A 122 1.06 7.59 10.93
N ASN A 123 1.23 7.16 9.68
CA ASN A 123 2.40 7.45 8.87
C ASN A 123 2.57 8.95 8.61
N GLU A 124 3.78 9.46 8.87
CA GLU A 124 4.16 10.85 8.60
C GLU A 124 4.72 10.99 7.17
N LEU A 125 4.39 12.09 6.51
CA LEU A 125 4.97 12.44 5.22
C LEU A 125 6.40 12.95 5.39
N VAL A 126 7.34 12.34 4.65
CA VAL A 126 8.75 12.70 4.67
C VAL A 126 9.30 12.85 3.25
N ILE A 127 10.29 13.72 3.08
CA ILE A 127 11.00 13.92 1.82
C ILE A 127 12.42 13.38 1.97
N ILE A 128 12.82 12.56 0.98
CA ILE A 128 14.14 11.95 0.89
C ILE A 128 14.77 12.38 -0.43
N GLU A 129 16.06 12.71 -0.41
CA GLU A 129 16.82 13.01 -1.62
C GLU A 129 17.52 11.74 -2.11
N LEU A 130 17.27 11.36 -3.37
CA LEU A 130 17.91 10.26 -4.05
C LEU A 130 18.91 10.78 -5.10
N ASP A 131 20.04 10.11 -5.24
CA ASP A 131 20.88 10.28 -6.40
C ASP A 131 20.32 9.52 -7.63
N LYS A 132 20.96 9.70 -8.79
CA LYS A 132 20.50 9.09 -10.04
C LYS A 132 20.42 7.56 -9.97
N LYS A 133 21.37 6.89 -9.31
CA LYS A 133 21.43 5.43 -9.21
C LYS A 133 20.31 4.91 -8.31
N GLU A 134 20.09 5.56 -7.20
CA GLU A 134 19.03 5.23 -6.24
C GLU A 134 17.65 5.48 -6.82
N TYR A 135 17.50 6.57 -7.55
CA TYR A 135 16.27 6.84 -8.29
C TYR A 135 15.96 5.76 -9.33
N TYR A 136 16.98 5.31 -10.08
CA TYR A 136 16.80 4.19 -11.00
C TYR A 136 16.41 2.91 -10.26
N THR A 137 16.94 2.66 -9.06
CA THR A 137 16.54 1.53 -8.21
C THR A 137 15.06 1.65 -7.80
N LEU A 138 14.59 2.85 -7.47
CA LEU A 138 13.18 3.12 -7.18
C LEU A 138 12.30 2.85 -8.42
N LEU A 139 12.68 3.32 -9.61
CA LEU A 139 11.94 3.06 -10.84
C LEU A 139 11.87 1.55 -11.13
N LYS A 140 12.98 0.83 -10.93
CA LYS A 140 13.05 -0.62 -11.08
C LYS A 140 12.12 -1.31 -10.07
N TYR A 141 12.13 -0.89 -8.81
CA TYR A 141 11.23 -1.41 -7.79
C TYR A 141 9.76 -1.27 -8.20
N ILE A 142 9.34 -0.09 -8.68
CA ILE A 142 7.98 0.16 -9.15
C ILE A 142 7.62 -0.75 -10.33
N THR A 143 8.50 -0.84 -11.33
CA THR A 143 8.23 -1.59 -12.56
C THR A 143 8.28 -3.11 -12.36
N ASP A 144 9.20 -3.62 -11.56
CA ASP A 144 9.31 -5.07 -11.28
C ASP A 144 8.11 -5.59 -10.48
N ARG A 145 7.46 -4.74 -9.71
CA ARG A 145 6.21 -5.05 -9.01
C ARG A 145 4.96 -4.89 -9.88
N GLY A 146 5.13 -4.48 -11.14
CA GLY A 146 4.03 -4.23 -12.09
C GLY A 146 3.26 -2.93 -11.80
N GLY A 147 3.80 -2.07 -10.97
CA GLY A 147 3.23 -0.78 -10.55
C GLY A 147 3.00 -0.67 -9.05
N GLU A 148 3.36 0.49 -8.51
CA GLU A 148 3.05 0.95 -7.16
C GLU A 148 2.48 2.37 -7.25
N PRO A 149 1.78 2.90 -6.23
CA PRO A 149 1.30 4.28 -6.24
C PRO A 149 2.44 5.28 -6.35
N PHE A 150 2.41 6.13 -7.36
CA PHE A 150 3.37 7.23 -7.52
C PHE A 150 2.75 8.41 -8.26
N SER A 151 3.41 9.56 -8.22
CA SER A 151 3.03 10.78 -8.96
C SER A 151 4.24 11.69 -9.18
N GLY A 152 4.11 12.65 -10.09
CA GLY A 152 5.14 13.66 -10.39
C GLY A 152 6.08 13.27 -11.52
N THR A 153 5.93 12.10 -12.11
CA THR A 153 6.67 11.64 -13.30
C THR A 153 5.86 10.67 -14.11
N GLU A 154 6.19 10.48 -15.38
CA GLU A 154 5.77 9.34 -16.20
C GLU A 154 6.88 8.29 -16.23
N ILE A 155 6.50 7.01 -16.23
CA ILE A 155 7.45 5.89 -16.31
C ILE A 155 7.09 5.04 -17.51
N ILE A 156 8.08 4.81 -18.39
CA ILE A 156 7.96 3.91 -19.53
C ILE A 156 8.96 2.77 -19.35
N LYS A 157 8.47 1.54 -19.24
CA LYS A 157 9.27 0.32 -19.23
C LYS A 157 9.24 -0.30 -20.62
N GLU A 158 10.40 -0.38 -21.28
CA GLU A 158 10.57 -1.00 -22.59
C GLU A 158 11.76 -1.96 -22.51
N ASN A 159 11.48 -3.26 -22.55
CA ASN A 159 12.49 -4.31 -22.30
C ASN A 159 13.24 -4.07 -20.97
N ASP A 160 14.56 -3.97 -21.02
CA ASP A 160 15.42 -3.70 -19.86
C ASP A 160 15.60 -2.21 -19.57
N THR A 161 15.02 -1.34 -20.40
CA THR A 161 15.15 0.12 -20.26
C THR A 161 13.98 0.70 -19.49
N ILE A 162 14.26 1.59 -18.54
CA ILE A 162 13.26 2.36 -17.82
C ILE A 162 13.53 3.83 -18.09
N LEU A 163 12.55 4.52 -18.64
CA LEU A 163 12.59 5.95 -18.92
C LEU A 163 11.66 6.71 -17.98
N SER A 164 12.05 7.89 -17.57
CA SER A 164 11.24 8.84 -16.80
C SER A 164 11.69 10.26 -17.08
N ASP A 165 10.92 11.26 -16.65
CA ASP A 165 11.23 12.67 -16.83
C ASP A 165 12.54 13.10 -16.14
N PHE A 166 12.94 12.39 -15.08
CA PHE A 166 14.10 12.74 -14.26
C PHE A 166 15.38 11.97 -14.59
N ASN A 167 15.45 11.25 -15.70
CA ASN A 167 16.64 10.44 -16.07
C ASN A 167 17.97 11.24 -16.13
N ASN A 168 17.90 12.54 -16.36
CA ASN A 168 19.06 13.43 -16.48
C ASN A 168 19.36 14.24 -15.21
N TYR A 169 18.55 14.11 -14.18
CA TYR A 169 18.72 14.84 -12.92
C TYR A 169 19.79 14.16 -12.04
N LYS A 170 20.56 14.97 -11.32
CA LYS A 170 21.55 14.45 -10.37
C LYS A 170 20.96 14.04 -9.04
N LYS A 171 19.90 14.74 -8.63
CA LYS A 171 19.21 14.54 -7.36
C LYS A 171 17.71 14.71 -7.56
N ILE A 172 16.92 13.85 -6.96
CA ILE A 172 15.47 13.83 -7.01
C ILE A 172 14.93 13.79 -5.59
N ARG A 173 13.99 14.67 -5.29
CA ARG A 173 13.32 14.74 -3.99
C ARG A 173 12.05 13.88 -4.03
N VAL A 174 12.06 12.82 -3.25
CA VAL A 174 10.98 11.82 -3.20
C VAL A 174 10.18 12.02 -1.93
N LEU A 175 8.89 12.30 -2.08
CA LEU A 175 7.91 12.28 -0.99
C LEU A 175 7.46 10.85 -0.76
N THR A 176 7.47 10.42 0.49
CA THR A 176 7.00 9.08 0.88
C THR A 176 6.54 9.09 2.34
N SER A 177 6.18 7.92 2.90
CA SER A 177 5.89 7.77 4.32
C SER A 177 7.16 7.47 5.12
N ASP A 178 7.17 7.81 6.39
CA ASP A 178 8.22 7.45 7.34
C ASP A 178 8.42 5.93 7.44
N TYR A 179 7.34 5.14 7.32
CA TYR A 179 7.41 3.68 7.25
C TYR A 179 8.26 3.20 6.06
N LEU A 180 8.01 3.71 4.86
CA LEU A 180 8.77 3.33 3.67
C LEU A 180 10.19 3.89 3.71
N ALA A 181 10.35 5.11 4.21
CA ALA A 181 11.63 5.77 4.42
C ALA A 181 12.59 4.97 5.33
N ASN A 182 12.05 4.16 6.21
CA ASN A 182 12.80 3.26 7.11
C ASN A 182 12.93 1.83 6.55
N GLY A 183 12.73 1.62 5.26
CA GLY A 183 12.88 0.32 4.58
C GLY A 183 11.62 -0.54 4.59
N GLY A 184 10.48 0.02 4.96
CA GLY A 184 9.19 -0.69 4.86
C GLY A 184 8.94 -1.20 3.44
N ASP A 185 8.28 -2.34 3.32
CA ASP A 185 7.94 -3.01 2.05
C ASP A 185 9.15 -3.27 1.13
N ASN A 186 10.33 -3.51 1.73
CA ASN A 186 11.62 -3.76 1.06
C ASN A 186 12.11 -2.54 0.22
N MET A 187 11.78 -1.32 0.62
CA MET A 187 12.35 -0.10 0.04
C MET A 187 13.69 0.24 0.70
N ASP A 188 14.61 -0.72 0.75
CA ASP A 188 15.90 -0.62 1.44
C ASP A 188 16.79 0.51 0.91
N PHE A 189 16.56 0.95 -0.32
CA PHE A 189 17.26 2.08 -0.93
C PHE A 189 16.98 3.43 -0.26
N PHE A 190 16.00 3.50 0.64
CA PHE A 190 15.74 4.67 1.48
C PHE A 190 16.47 4.63 2.84
N ILE A 191 16.94 3.45 3.28
CA ILE A 191 17.55 3.29 4.61
C ILE A 191 18.78 4.17 4.77
N GLY A 192 18.90 4.82 5.92
CA GLY A 192 20.05 5.64 6.29
C GLY A 192 20.11 7.04 5.63
N LYS A 193 19.08 7.40 4.87
CA LYS A 193 18.98 8.72 4.26
C LYS A 193 18.41 9.76 5.20
N ASN A 194 18.80 11.01 4.97
CA ASN A 194 18.20 12.12 5.70
C ASN A 194 16.73 12.27 5.32
N GLN A 195 15.85 12.27 6.33
CA GLN A 195 14.42 12.42 6.18
C GLN A 195 14.01 13.83 6.58
N ASN A 196 13.53 14.61 5.62
CA ASN A 196 12.95 15.91 5.87
C ASN A 196 11.45 15.75 6.15
N LYS A 197 11.07 15.77 7.43
CA LYS A 197 9.70 15.58 7.89
C LYS A 197 8.84 16.80 7.59
N LEU A 198 7.63 16.57 7.06
CA LEU A 198 6.67 17.65 6.81
C LEU A 198 5.83 18.00 8.04
N GLY A 199 5.81 17.16 9.08
CA GLY A 199 4.94 17.32 10.24
C GLY A 199 3.46 17.05 9.93
N ILE A 200 3.17 16.35 8.83
CA ILE A 200 1.82 16.05 8.34
C ILE A 200 1.66 14.54 8.27
N LYS A 201 0.61 14.01 8.89
CA LYS A 201 0.24 12.61 8.75
C LYS A 201 -0.52 12.40 7.43
N LEU A 202 -0.20 11.31 6.72
CA LEU A 202 -0.82 11.02 5.43
C LEU A 202 -2.35 10.96 5.52
N ARG A 203 -2.91 10.30 6.53
CA ARG A 203 -4.36 10.22 6.73
C ARG A 203 -4.99 11.59 6.92
N ASP A 204 -4.37 12.44 7.73
CA ASP A 204 -4.87 13.79 7.99
C ASP A 204 -4.83 14.65 6.73
N ALA A 205 -3.77 14.50 5.91
CA ALA A 205 -3.68 15.15 4.60
C ALA A 205 -4.81 14.74 3.65
N ILE A 206 -5.19 13.45 3.66
CA ILE A 206 -6.32 12.95 2.85
C ILE A 206 -7.64 13.55 3.34
N ILE A 207 -7.90 13.54 4.65
CA ILE A 207 -9.12 14.10 5.24
C ILE A 207 -9.23 15.59 4.90
N GLU A 208 -8.17 16.35 5.17
CA GLU A 208 -8.15 17.80 4.89
C GLU A 208 -8.36 18.11 3.40
N TYR A 209 -7.75 17.32 2.51
CA TYR A 209 -7.95 17.49 1.08
C TYR A 209 -9.41 17.22 0.68
N CYS A 210 -10.02 16.15 1.22
CA CYS A 210 -11.43 15.82 0.98
C CYS A 210 -12.35 16.92 1.49
N GLU A 211 -12.13 17.48 2.70
CA GLU A 211 -12.93 18.57 3.24
C GLU A 211 -12.89 19.87 2.41
N GLN A 212 -11.82 20.06 1.63
CA GLN A 212 -11.66 21.21 0.71
C GLN A 212 -12.28 20.98 -0.67
N LYS A 213 -12.75 19.76 -0.98
CA LYS A 213 -13.27 19.37 -2.29
C LYS A 213 -14.66 18.76 -2.17
N ASP A 214 -15.66 19.42 -2.75
CA ASP A 214 -17.02 18.90 -2.77
C ASP A 214 -17.10 17.55 -3.50
N THR A 215 -16.34 17.39 -4.58
CA THR A 215 -16.37 16.18 -5.42
C THR A 215 -14.99 15.85 -5.95
N LEU A 216 -14.59 14.59 -5.77
CA LEU A 216 -13.38 14.02 -6.35
C LEU A 216 -13.69 13.43 -7.74
N LYS A 217 -12.88 13.81 -8.73
CA LYS A 217 -12.91 13.24 -10.09
C LYS A 217 -11.50 12.73 -10.40
N ILE A 218 -11.27 11.45 -10.14
CA ILE A 218 -9.96 10.83 -10.31
C ILE A 218 -10.00 9.91 -11.52
N ASN A 219 -9.02 10.07 -12.41
CA ASN A 219 -8.85 9.27 -13.61
C ASN A 219 -7.52 8.51 -13.56
N LEU A 220 -7.43 7.46 -14.36
CA LEU A 220 -6.15 6.88 -14.76
C LEU A 220 -5.58 7.77 -15.87
N ASP A 221 -4.28 7.98 -15.88
CA ASP A 221 -3.60 8.88 -16.83
C ASP A 221 -2.43 8.22 -17.57
N ASN A 222 -2.27 6.89 -17.42
CA ASN A 222 -1.21 6.09 -18.01
C ASN A 222 0.21 6.54 -17.58
N ARG A 223 0.34 6.97 -16.33
CA ARG A 223 1.64 7.39 -15.78
C ARG A 223 2.69 6.28 -15.75
N LEU A 224 2.29 5.00 -15.80
CA LEU A 224 3.16 3.84 -16.01
C LEU A 224 2.73 3.05 -17.22
N VAL A 225 3.61 2.95 -18.23
CA VAL A 225 3.38 2.21 -19.47
C VAL A 225 4.43 1.11 -19.61
N PHE A 226 3.97 -0.12 -19.82
CA PHE A 226 4.79 -1.23 -20.26
C PHE A 226 4.65 -1.38 -21.78
N LYS A 227 5.72 -1.10 -22.53
CA LYS A 227 5.78 -1.37 -23.95
C LYS A 227 6.30 -2.79 -24.14
N ASN A 228 5.42 -3.68 -24.58
CA ASN A 228 5.80 -5.01 -25.03
C ASN A 228 6.31 -4.91 -26.49
N GLU A 229 7.26 -5.79 -26.83
CA GLU A 229 7.67 -6.00 -28.22
C GLU A 229 6.52 -6.55 -29.07
#